data_bbcb624e90571ebac9e06b2b8ffbf0a1
#
_entry.id   bbcb624e90571ebac9e06b2b8ffbf0a1
#
_cell.length_a   1.000
_cell.length_b   1.000
_cell.length_c   1.000
_cell.angle_alpha   90.00
_cell.angle_beta   90.00
_cell.angle_gamma   90.00
#
_symmetry.space_group_name_H-M   'P 1'
#
loop_
_entity.id
_entity.type
_entity.pdbx_description
1 polymer ?
#
loop_
_entity_poly.entity_id
_entity_poly.type
_entity_poly.pdbx_seq_one_letter_code
_entity_poly.pdbx_strand_id
1 'polypeptide(L)'
;TGVSEQLAWRTATSLQEAHQPVTVKPVQQLTEADLKDAKQILFVASTYGTGEAPDLASSFEKKWLNTSLDLSHLSYAVLALGSKDYPDSYCSFGHKIAAWLKLNNAKALFSTIEVNNADNDDIQRWNESLAHATQLDLAAMSIDKVFDEWKLNQRALLNPNSQGQPAFNIELTAQHEATWQAGDIAEIRPGNSTERLESFIEKHQINPNAL
;
A
#
# COMPACT_ATOMS: atom_id res chain seq x y z
N THR A 1 -1.83 0.83 -7.72
CA THR A 1 -0.41 0.63 -7.39
C THR A 1 -0.21 -0.80 -6.90
N GLY A 2 1.00 -1.34 -7.03
CA GLY A 2 1.27 -2.76 -6.70
C GLY A 2 0.84 -3.17 -5.30
N VAL A 3 1.11 -2.35 -4.26
CA VAL A 3 0.74 -2.67 -2.87
C VAL A 3 -0.77 -2.68 -2.65
N SER A 4 -1.50 -1.69 -3.14
CA SER A 4 -2.97 -1.67 -2.98
C SER A 4 -3.64 -2.82 -3.74
N GLU A 5 -3.14 -3.18 -4.90
CA GLU A 5 -3.62 -4.32 -5.65
C GLU A 5 -3.33 -5.64 -4.92
N GLN A 6 -2.12 -5.82 -4.42
CA GLN A 6 -1.74 -6.99 -3.62
C GLN A 6 -2.63 -7.15 -2.38
N LEU A 7 -2.90 -6.05 -1.66
CA LEU A 7 -3.78 -6.06 -0.49
C LEU A 7 -5.23 -6.36 -0.85
N ALA A 8 -5.72 -5.83 -1.98
CA ALA A 8 -7.06 -6.13 -2.47
C ALA A 8 -7.22 -7.63 -2.77
N TRP A 9 -6.25 -8.23 -3.45
CA TRP A 9 -6.25 -9.66 -3.74
C TRP A 9 -6.11 -10.52 -2.48
N ARG A 10 -5.24 -10.16 -1.54
CA ARG A 10 -5.11 -10.88 -0.26
C ARG A 10 -6.40 -10.80 0.56
N THR A 11 -7.02 -9.62 0.64
CA THR A 11 -8.33 -9.47 1.30
C THR A 11 -9.40 -10.35 0.63
N ALA A 12 -9.42 -10.38 -0.71
CA ALA A 12 -10.35 -11.22 -1.44
C ALA A 12 -10.12 -12.71 -1.19
N THR A 13 -8.86 -13.16 -1.20
CA THR A 13 -8.51 -14.55 -0.90
C THR A 13 -8.96 -14.95 0.50
N SER A 14 -8.66 -14.14 1.52
CA SER A 14 -9.08 -14.40 2.90
C SER A 14 -10.61 -14.52 3.04
N LEU A 15 -11.35 -13.65 2.35
CA LEU A 15 -12.83 -13.74 2.33
C LEU A 15 -13.33 -14.96 1.58
N GLN A 16 -12.70 -15.35 0.46
CA GLN A 16 -13.06 -16.55 -0.29
C GLN A 16 -12.78 -17.83 0.50
N GLU A 17 -11.68 -17.89 1.24
CA GLU A 17 -11.40 -18.99 2.17
C GLU A 17 -12.46 -19.10 3.27
N ALA A 18 -13.02 -17.97 3.70
CA ALA A 18 -14.18 -17.89 4.58
C ALA A 18 -15.54 -18.08 3.84
N HIS A 19 -15.53 -18.66 2.63
CA HIS A 19 -16.70 -18.97 1.80
C HIS A 19 -17.55 -17.75 1.41
N GLN A 20 -16.98 -16.55 1.35
CA GLN A 20 -17.67 -15.38 0.84
C GLN A 20 -17.41 -15.18 -0.66
N PRO A 21 -18.46 -14.96 -1.48
CA PRO A 21 -18.26 -14.62 -2.88
C PRO A 21 -17.69 -13.21 -3.01
N VAL A 22 -16.51 -13.09 -3.62
CA VAL A 22 -15.80 -11.81 -3.80
C VAL A 22 -15.37 -11.66 -5.24
N THR A 23 -15.54 -10.45 -5.77
CA THR A 23 -14.99 -10.03 -7.06
C THR A 23 -14.06 -8.87 -6.86
N VAL A 24 -12.82 -8.99 -7.32
CA VAL A 24 -11.84 -7.88 -7.34
C VAL A 24 -11.95 -7.16 -8.66
N LYS A 25 -12.04 -5.83 -8.60
CA LYS A 25 -12.17 -4.98 -9.78
C LYS A 25 -11.34 -3.72 -9.62
N PRO A 26 -10.52 -3.33 -10.62
CA PRO A 26 -9.87 -2.02 -10.62
C PRO A 26 -10.89 -0.89 -10.58
N VAL A 27 -10.63 0.17 -9.81
CA VAL A 27 -11.61 1.26 -9.61
C VAL A 27 -12.01 1.98 -10.90
N GLN A 28 -11.13 2.04 -11.92
CA GLN A 28 -11.48 2.60 -13.22
C GLN A 28 -12.55 1.81 -13.98
N GLN A 29 -12.74 0.55 -13.64
CA GLN A 29 -13.76 -0.33 -14.23
C GLN A 29 -15.07 -0.34 -13.43
N LEU A 30 -15.15 0.41 -12.32
CA LEU A 30 -16.37 0.49 -11.52
C LEU A 30 -17.49 1.12 -12.32
N THR A 31 -18.64 0.43 -12.33
CA THR A 31 -19.86 0.87 -13.01
C THR A 31 -20.93 1.27 -12.00
N GLU A 32 -21.95 1.97 -12.48
CA GLU A 32 -23.11 2.31 -11.66
C GLU A 32 -23.90 1.07 -11.23
N ALA A 33 -23.94 0.03 -12.08
CA ALA A 33 -24.55 -1.25 -11.76
C ALA A 33 -23.82 -1.93 -10.58
N ASP A 34 -22.46 -1.91 -10.59
CA ASP A 34 -21.68 -2.45 -9.47
C ASP A 34 -22.06 -1.78 -8.14
N LEU A 35 -22.24 -0.45 -8.15
CA LEU A 35 -22.61 0.31 -6.95
C LEU A 35 -24.06 0.02 -6.50
N LYS A 36 -24.98 -0.18 -7.46
CA LYS A 36 -26.40 -0.46 -7.17
C LYS A 36 -26.65 -1.89 -6.71
N ASP A 37 -25.93 -2.85 -7.28
CA ASP A 37 -26.16 -4.27 -7.06
C ASP A 37 -25.39 -4.81 -5.85
N ALA A 38 -24.29 -4.15 -5.48
CA ALA A 38 -23.47 -4.57 -4.34
C ALA A 38 -24.17 -4.30 -3.00
N LYS A 39 -24.08 -5.26 -2.09
CA LYS A 39 -24.45 -5.08 -0.68
C LYS A 39 -23.29 -4.52 0.13
N GLN A 40 -22.07 -4.90 -0.22
CA GLN A 40 -20.84 -4.47 0.43
C GLN A 40 -19.75 -4.19 -0.60
N ILE A 41 -19.00 -3.13 -0.40
CA ILE A 41 -17.81 -2.78 -1.21
C ILE A 41 -16.64 -2.44 -0.28
N LEU A 42 -15.49 -3.04 -0.56
CA LEU A 42 -14.23 -2.74 0.11
C LEU A 42 -13.34 -1.97 -0.86
N PHE A 43 -12.93 -0.77 -0.50
CA PHE A 43 -11.99 0.03 -1.26
C PHE A 43 -10.58 -0.11 -0.68
N VAL A 44 -9.61 -0.42 -1.52
CA VAL A 44 -8.18 -0.42 -1.18
C VAL A 44 -7.51 0.62 -2.07
N ALA A 45 -7.16 1.76 -1.50
CA ALA A 45 -6.79 2.94 -2.27
C ALA A 45 -5.46 3.54 -1.81
N SER A 46 -4.49 3.63 -2.73
CA SER A 46 -3.23 4.35 -2.50
C SER A 46 -3.37 5.81 -2.84
N THR A 47 -2.75 6.67 -2.06
CA THR A 47 -2.58 8.09 -2.37
C THR A 47 -1.28 8.32 -3.14
N TYR A 48 -1.30 9.22 -4.11
CA TYR A 48 -0.15 9.59 -4.92
C TYR A 48 0.13 11.09 -4.83
N GLY A 49 1.39 11.49 -5.04
CA GLY A 49 1.79 12.89 -5.11
C GLY A 49 1.32 13.73 -3.92
N THR A 50 0.63 14.84 -4.19
CA THR A 50 0.13 15.80 -3.19
C THR A 50 -1.28 15.46 -2.66
N GLY A 51 -1.70 14.18 -2.71
CA GLY A 51 -3.01 13.72 -2.23
C GLY A 51 -4.00 13.35 -3.34
N GLU A 52 -3.49 13.09 -4.53
CA GLU A 52 -4.25 12.77 -5.73
C GLU A 52 -4.49 11.27 -5.85
N ALA A 53 -5.46 10.93 -6.70
CA ALA A 53 -5.64 9.56 -7.15
C ALA A 53 -4.43 9.13 -7.99
N PRO A 54 -3.97 7.87 -7.88
CA PRO A 54 -3.04 7.31 -8.86
C PRO A 54 -3.58 7.44 -10.29
N ASP A 55 -2.70 7.52 -11.30
CA ASP A 55 -3.09 7.74 -12.71
C ASP A 55 -4.22 6.81 -13.16
N LEU A 56 -4.12 5.52 -12.81
CA LEU A 56 -5.16 4.53 -13.11
C LEU A 56 -6.49 4.78 -12.38
N ALA A 57 -6.52 5.57 -11.32
CA ALA A 57 -7.72 5.89 -10.57
C ALA A 57 -8.25 7.31 -10.86
N SER A 58 -7.55 8.11 -11.67
CA SER A 58 -7.96 9.50 -11.98
C SER A 58 -9.30 9.58 -12.69
N SER A 59 -9.63 8.62 -13.55
CA SER A 59 -10.94 8.54 -14.19
C SER A 59 -12.06 8.24 -13.18
N PHE A 60 -11.80 7.41 -12.18
CA PHE A 60 -12.72 7.15 -11.08
C PHE A 60 -12.96 8.42 -10.25
N GLU A 61 -11.88 9.12 -9.86
CA GLU A 61 -11.99 10.37 -9.09
C GLU A 61 -12.88 11.39 -9.81
N LYS A 62 -12.61 11.63 -11.09
CA LYS A 62 -13.38 12.59 -11.91
C LYS A 62 -14.85 12.19 -12.09
N LYS A 63 -15.11 10.90 -12.29
CA LYS A 63 -16.45 10.39 -12.57
C LYS A 63 -17.32 10.32 -11.33
N TRP A 64 -16.77 9.84 -10.21
CA TRP A 64 -17.57 9.42 -9.07
C TRP A 64 -17.53 10.39 -7.89
N LEU A 65 -16.37 10.94 -7.52
CA LEU A 65 -16.27 11.71 -6.27
C LEU A 65 -17.06 13.01 -6.26
N ASN A 66 -17.54 13.46 -7.43
CA ASN A 66 -18.42 14.63 -7.56
C ASN A 66 -19.86 14.24 -7.95
N THR A 67 -20.18 12.94 -7.98
CA THR A 67 -21.50 12.46 -8.36
C THR A 67 -22.34 12.16 -7.12
N SER A 68 -23.59 12.63 -7.13
CA SER A 68 -24.57 12.30 -6.11
C SER A 68 -25.36 11.04 -6.51
N LEU A 69 -25.38 10.06 -5.63
CA LEU A 69 -26.11 8.81 -5.77
C LEU A 69 -26.82 8.47 -4.45
N ASP A 70 -27.84 7.65 -4.48
CA ASP A 70 -28.36 7.04 -3.26
C ASP A 70 -27.73 5.66 -3.06
N LEU A 71 -26.80 5.58 -2.11
CA LEU A 71 -26.09 4.36 -1.71
C LEU A 71 -26.51 3.87 -0.31
N SER A 72 -27.70 4.23 0.14
CA SER A 72 -28.20 3.89 1.49
C SER A 72 -28.31 2.38 1.76
N HIS A 73 -28.36 1.57 0.70
CA HIS A 73 -28.36 0.10 0.74
C HIS A 73 -26.96 -0.50 0.89
N LEU A 74 -25.90 0.29 0.59
CA LEU A 74 -24.52 -0.17 0.49
C LEU A 74 -23.79 -0.04 1.83
N SER A 75 -23.13 -1.11 2.26
CA SER A 75 -22.14 -1.07 3.33
C SER A 75 -20.73 -1.01 2.74
N TYR A 76 -19.81 -0.28 3.38
CA TYR A 76 -18.48 -0.13 2.85
C TYR A 76 -17.39 -0.15 3.92
N ALA A 77 -16.16 -0.47 3.51
CA ALA A 77 -14.95 -0.15 4.26
C ALA A 77 -13.87 0.38 3.31
N VAL A 78 -12.96 1.18 3.85
CA VAL A 78 -11.86 1.78 3.10
C VAL A 78 -10.53 1.49 3.80
N LEU A 79 -9.61 0.88 3.06
CA LEU A 79 -8.20 0.76 3.40
C LEU A 79 -7.45 1.82 2.61
N ALA A 80 -6.95 2.83 3.31
CA ALA A 80 -6.27 3.98 2.73
C ALA A 80 -4.75 3.86 2.92
N LEU A 81 -3.99 3.82 1.83
CA LEU A 81 -2.55 3.70 1.87
C LEU A 81 -1.89 5.06 1.59
N GLY A 82 -0.84 5.35 2.34
CA GLY A 82 -0.05 6.57 2.18
C GLY A 82 1.29 6.46 2.88
N SER A 83 2.02 7.57 2.93
CA SER A 83 3.24 7.72 3.72
C SER A 83 3.13 8.92 4.64
N LYS A 84 3.43 8.74 5.92
CA LYS A 84 3.52 9.82 6.91
C LYS A 84 4.67 10.79 6.65
N ASP A 85 5.58 10.45 5.74
CA ASP A 85 6.60 11.39 5.24
C ASP A 85 5.98 12.57 4.48
N TYR A 86 4.70 12.42 4.06
CA TYR A 86 3.89 13.45 3.40
C TYR A 86 2.63 13.73 4.22
N PRO A 87 2.74 14.41 5.38
CA PRO A 87 1.65 14.53 6.34
C PRO A 87 0.41 15.24 5.77
N ASP A 88 0.59 16.26 4.90
CA ASP A 88 -0.51 17.03 4.32
C ASP A 88 -1.36 16.22 3.31
N SER A 89 -0.80 15.15 2.76
CA SER A 89 -1.46 14.29 1.77
C SER A 89 -1.65 12.85 2.22
N TYR A 90 -1.30 12.55 3.48
CA TYR A 90 -1.37 11.19 4.02
C TYR A 90 -2.77 10.58 3.85
N CYS A 91 -2.85 9.48 3.12
CA CYS A 91 -4.09 8.73 2.87
C CYS A 91 -5.24 9.55 2.23
N SER A 92 -4.96 10.73 1.67
CA SER A 92 -5.97 11.68 1.18
C SER A 92 -6.96 11.09 0.19
N PHE A 93 -6.50 10.28 -0.77
CA PHE A 93 -7.40 9.69 -1.76
C PHE A 93 -8.39 8.71 -1.13
N GLY A 94 -7.94 7.87 -0.19
CA GLY A 94 -8.82 6.99 0.57
C GLY A 94 -9.85 7.77 1.38
N HIS A 95 -9.46 8.87 2.01
CA HIS A 95 -10.39 9.74 2.74
C HIS A 95 -11.42 10.41 1.82
N LYS A 96 -11.02 10.85 0.61
CA LYS A 96 -11.97 11.36 -0.39
C LYS A 96 -13.02 10.33 -0.76
N ILE A 97 -12.61 9.05 -0.95
CA ILE A 97 -13.54 7.95 -1.24
C ILE A 97 -14.51 7.75 -0.06
N ALA A 98 -14.01 7.68 1.17
CA ALA A 98 -14.85 7.49 2.35
C ALA A 98 -15.84 8.65 2.55
N ALA A 99 -15.40 9.90 2.33
CA ALA A 99 -16.25 11.07 2.40
C ALA A 99 -17.36 11.04 1.33
N TRP A 100 -17.03 10.68 0.10
CA TRP A 100 -17.99 10.54 -0.99
C TRP A 100 -19.04 9.46 -0.69
N LEU A 101 -18.63 8.29 -0.22
CA LEU A 101 -19.56 7.22 0.17
C LEU A 101 -20.50 7.67 1.29
N LYS A 102 -19.97 8.35 2.31
CA LYS A 102 -20.77 8.90 3.42
C LYS A 102 -21.76 9.97 2.94
N LEU A 103 -21.36 10.87 2.04
CA LEU A 103 -22.23 11.89 1.45
C LEU A 103 -23.38 11.29 0.62
N ASN A 104 -23.17 10.09 0.08
CA ASN A 104 -24.16 9.33 -0.68
C ASN A 104 -24.93 8.31 0.20
N ASN A 105 -24.95 8.49 1.51
CA ASN A 105 -25.71 7.71 2.50
C ASN A 105 -25.25 6.24 2.67
N ALA A 106 -24.11 5.84 2.12
CA ALA A 106 -23.55 4.50 2.35
C ALA A 106 -23.13 4.33 3.84
N LYS A 107 -23.20 3.11 4.34
CA LYS A 107 -22.95 2.77 5.74
C LYS A 107 -21.54 2.22 5.91
N ALA A 108 -20.70 2.92 6.69
CA ALA A 108 -19.38 2.38 7.02
C ALA A 108 -19.50 1.15 7.92
N LEU A 109 -18.79 0.07 7.60
CA LEU A 109 -18.65 -1.10 8.45
C LEU A 109 -17.81 -0.77 9.69
N PHE A 110 -16.77 0.02 9.49
CA PHE A 110 -15.88 0.58 10.53
C PHE A 110 -15.19 1.83 9.99
N SER A 111 -14.44 2.52 10.84
CA SER A 111 -13.66 3.69 10.44
C SER A 111 -12.60 3.33 9.39
N THR A 112 -12.29 4.26 8.48
CA THR A 112 -11.20 4.09 7.52
C THR A 112 -9.92 3.66 8.22
N ILE A 113 -9.30 2.59 7.74
CA ILE A 113 -8.00 2.14 8.22
C ILE A 113 -6.92 2.76 7.35
N GLU A 114 -5.99 3.45 7.98
CA GLU A 114 -4.83 4.05 7.34
C GLU A 114 -3.64 3.12 7.44
N VAL A 115 -2.89 2.97 6.34
CA VAL A 115 -1.68 2.15 6.26
C VAL A 115 -0.50 3.01 5.87
N ASN A 116 0.47 3.11 6.78
CA ASN A 116 1.70 3.83 6.54
C ASN A 116 2.76 2.93 5.89
N ASN A 117 3.19 3.23 4.65
CA ASN A 117 4.29 2.53 3.98
C ASN A 117 4.16 0.99 4.01
N ALA A 118 2.94 0.47 3.86
CA ALA A 118 2.64 -0.96 3.94
C ALA A 118 3.00 -1.62 5.29
N ASP A 119 2.84 -0.89 6.39
CA ASP A 119 3.07 -1.38 7.74
C ASP A 119 2.15 -2.57 8.06
N ASN A 120 2.73 -3.65 8.60
CA ASN A 120 2.01 -4.88 8.85
C ASN A 120 1.02 -4.79 10.02
N ASP A 121 1.28 -3.97 11.02
CA ASP A 121 0.36 -3.77 12.14
C ASP A 121 -0.91 -3.03 11.65
N ASP A 122 -0.74 -2.06 10.74
CA ASP A 122 -1.86 -1.37 10.10
C ASP A 122 -2.69 -2.33 9.23
N ILE A 123 -2.02 -3.22 8.48
CA ILE A 123 -2.66 -4.24 7.64
C ILE A 123 -3.40 -5.27 8.52
N GLN A 124 -2.80 -5.66 9.62
CA GLN A 124 -3.44 -6.59 10.56
C GLN A 124 -4.69 -5.95 11.18
N ARG A 125 -4.65 -4.66 11.53
CA ARG A 125 -5.85 -3.92 12.00
C ARG A 125 -6.99 -3.92 10.98
N TRP A 126 -6.67 -3.82 9.68
CA TRP A 126 -7.67 -3.96 8.62
C TRP A 126 -8.32 -5.33 8.68
N ASN A 127 -7.52 -6.39 8.73
CA ASN A 127 -8.00 -7.76 8.75
C ASN A 127 -8.88 -8.04 9.97
N GLU A 128 -8.44 -7.61 11.16
CA GLU A 128 -9.20 -7.75 12.41
C GLU A 128 -10.52 -6.96 12.39
N SER A 129 -10.50 -5.72 11.88
CA SER A 129 -11.70 -4.90 11.74
C SER A 129 -12.71 -5.55 10.79
N LEU A 130 -12.22 -6.13 9.69
CA LEU A 130 -13.05 -6.83 8.72
C LEU A 130 -13.62 -8.11 9.32
N ALA A 131 -12.81 -8.93 9.99
CA ALA A 131 -13.23 -10.13 10.69
C ALA A 131 -14.33 -9.82 11.74
N HIS A 132 -14.12 -8.78 12.54
CA HIS A 132 -15.10 -8.36 13.54
C HIS A 132 -16.41 -7.86 12.91
N ALA A 133 -16.33 -7.01 11.87
CA ALA A 133 -17.53 -6.44 11.24
C ALA A 133 -18.35 -7.48 10.47
N THR A 134 -17.69 -8.50 9.91
CA THR A 134 -18.35 -9.59 9.15
C THR A 134 -18.63 -10.82 9.99
N GLN A 135 -18.08 -10.91 11.18
CA GLN A 135 -18.14 -12.09 12.06
C GLN A 135 -17.55 -13.36 11.40
N LEU A 136 -16.55 -13.17 10.54
CA LEU A 136 -15.82 -14.23 9.88
C LEU A 136 -14.50 -14.50 10.59
N ASP A 137 -14.06 -15.76 10.54
CA ASP A 137 -12.70 -16.13 10.94
C ASP A 137 -11.78 -15.94 9.74
N LEU A 138 -11.02 -14.83 9.74
CA LEU A 138 -10.10 -14.49 8.67
C LEU A 138 -8.66 -14.79 9.09
N ALA A 139 -7.90 -15.47 8.24
CA ALA A 139 -6.50 -15.74 8.46
C ALA A 139 -5.70 -14.42 8.60
N ALA A 140 -4.65 -14.42 9.41
CA ALA A 140 -3.77 -13.27 9.58
C ALA A 140 -3.19 -12.81 8.24
N MET A 141 -3.14 -11.49 8.04
CA MET A 141 -2.66 -10.90 6.80
C MET A 141 -1.38 -10.09 7.05
N SER A 142 -0.37 -10.32 6.23
CA SER A 142 0.86 -9.52 6.23
C SER A 142 1.37 -9.35 4.81
N ILE A 143 2.11 -8.29 4.53
CA ILE A 143 2.89 -8.17 3.31
C ILE A 143 4.35 -8.44 3.66
N ASP A 144 4.82 -9.63 3.32
CA ASP A 144 6.24 -9.93 3.42
C ASP A 144 6.94 -9.36 2.18
N LYS A 145 7.83 -8.40 2.41
CA LYS A 145 8.74 -7.93 1.36
C LYS A 145 9.88 -8.94 1.27
N VAL A 146 9.82 -9.79 0.28
CA VAL A 146 10.95 -10.66 -0.08
C VAL A 146 11.91 -9.82 -0.90
N PHE A 147 13.16 -9.72 -0.46
CA PHE A 147 14.24 -9.08 -1.19
C PHE A 147 15.16 -10.15 -1.75
N ASP A 148 15.43 -10.05 -3.05
CA ASP A 148 16.46 -10.86 -3.70
C ASP A 148 17.85 -10.28 -3.37
N GLU A 149 18.83 -11.17 -3.22
CA GLU A 149 20.21 -10.74 -3.02
C GLU A 149 20.86 -10.32 -4.33
N TRP A 150 21.40 -9.10 -4.35
CA TRP A 150 22.13 -8.53 -5.47
C TRP A 150 23.54 -8.17 -5.04
N LYS A 151 24.50 -8.46 -5.89
CA LYS A 151 25.90 -8.13 -5.67
C LYS A 151 26.22 -6.76 -6.25
N LEU A 152 26.82 -5.88 -5.43
CA LEU A 152 27.38 -4.63 -5.92
C LEU A 152 28.68 -4.91 -6.66
N ASN A 153 28.70 -4.70 -7.98
CA ASN A 153 29.89 -4.85 -8.81
C ASN A 153 30.73 -3.58 -8.85
N GLN A 154 30.06 -2.44 -9.04
CA GLN A 154 30.75 -1.17 -9.19
C GLN A 154 29.95 -0.03 -8.55
N ARG A 155 30.70 0.90 -7.95
CA ARG A 155 30.19 2.20 -7.55
C ARG A 155 31.16 3.26 -8.03
N ALA A 156 30.74 4.11 -8.96
CA ALA A 156 31.57 5.16 -9.54
C ALA A 156 30.95 6.53 -9.30
N LEU A 157 31.76 7.48 -8.82
CA LEU A 157 31.34 8.88 -8.65
C LEU A 157 31.20 9.53 -10.05
N LEU A 158 30.03 10.07 -10.36
CA LEU A 158 29.74 10.66 -11.67
C LEU A 158 30.06 12.15 -11.74
N ASN A 159 30.05 12.85 -10.62
CA ASN A 159 30.24 14.30 -10.56
C ASN A 159 31.42 14.71 -9.67
N PRO A 160 32.65 14.22 -9.95
CA PRO A 160 33.83 14.65 -9.22
C PRO A 160 34.00 16.17 -9.38
N ASN A 161 34.36 16.85 -8.32
CA ASN A 161 34.56 18.33 -8.26
C ASN A 161 33.25 19.16 -8.41
N SER A 162 32.09 18.58 -8.37
CA SER A 162 30.83 19.31 -8.26
C SER A 162 30.62 19.87 -6.85
N GLN A 163 30.03 21.07 -6.75
CA GLN A 163 29.64 21.66 -5.46
C GLN A 163 28.35 21.04 -4.90
N GLY A 164 27.63 20.26 -5.72
CA GLY A 164 26.41 19.55 -5.33
C GLY A 164 26.69 18.24 -4.58
N GLN A 165 25.63 17.59 -4.16
CA GLN A 165 25.74 16.27 -3.52
C GLN A 165 26.37 15.25 -4.50
N PRO A 166 27.17 14.30 -3.99
CA PRO A 166 27.79 13.29 -4.83
C PRO A 166 26.72 12.39 -5.49
N ALA A 167 26.81 12.25 -6.82
CA ALA A 167 26.00 11.33 -7.61
C ALA A 167 26.84 10.11 -8.01
N PHE A 168 26.29 8.92 -7.83
CA PHE A 168 27.00 7.68 -8.10
C PHE A 168 26.29 6.85 -9.18
N ASN A 169 27.08 6.25 -10.06
CA ASN A 169 26.64 5.10 -10.82
C ASN A 169 26.80 3.84 -9.95
N ILE A 170 25.77 3.03 -9.87
CA ILE A 170 25.77 1.76 -9.13
C ILE A 170 25.44 0.64 -10.11
N GLU A 171 26.33 -0.33 -10.19
CA GLU A 171 26.15 -1.52 -11.00
C GLU A 171 25.92 -2.72 -10.08
N LEU A 172 24.76 -3.37 -10.27
CA LEU A 172 24.34 -4.52 -9.48
C LEU A 172 24.18 -5.74 -10.39
N THR A 173 24.54 -6.91 -9.89
CA THR A 173 24.27 -8.20 -10.55
C THR A 173 23.31 -9.02 -9.69
N ALA A 174 22.22 -9.46 -10.30
CA ALA A 174 21.29 -10.39 -9.67
C ALA A 174 21.95 -11.78 -9.54
N GLN A 175 21.65 -12.49 -8.47
CA GLN A 175 22.05 -13.90 -8.30
C GLN A 175 21.10 -14.86 -9.02
N HIS A 176 19.90 -14.39 -9.38
CA HIS A 176 18.86 -15.13 -10.09
C HIS A 176 18.42 -14.38 -11.35
N GLU A 177 17.69 -15.05 -12.22
CA GLU A 177 17.07 -14.38 -13.36
C GLU A 177 16.06 -13.34 -12.85
N ALA A 178 16.34 -12.06 -13.14
CA ALA A 178 15.48 -10.94 -12.77
C ALA A 178 14.86 -10.35 -14.03
N THR A 179 13.55 -10.12 -13.99
CA THR A 179 12.81 -9.51 -15.09
C THR A 179 12.23 -8.18 -14.62
N TRP A 180 12.29 -7.17 -15.47
CA TRP A 180 11.67 -5.86 -15.23
C TRP A 180 11.18 -5.25 -16.52
N GLN A 181 10.31 -4.26 -16.41
CA GLN A 181 9.80 -3.48 -17.52
C GLN A 181 10.17 -2.00 -17.35
N ALA A 182 10.14 -1.26 -18.44
CA ALA A 182 10.38 0.18 -18.37
C ALA A 182 9.31 0.87 -17.47
N GLY A 183 9.79 1.61 -16.46
CA GLY A 183 8.93 2.26 -15.45
C GLY A 183 8.81 1.51 -14.13
N ASP A 184 9.34 0.30 -14.02
CA ASP A 184 9.41 -0.40 -12.73
C ASP A 184 10.32 0.34 -11.74
N ILE A 185 9.98 0.24 -10.47
CA ILE A 185 10.74 0.85 -9.38
C ILE A 185 11.55 -0.24 -8.67
N ALA A 186 12.87 -0.04 -8.58
CA ALA A 186 13.74 -0.87 -7.76
C ALA A 186 13.79 -0.34 -6.32
N GLU A 187 13.36 -1.14 -5.35
CA GLU A 187 13.58 -0.87 -3.93
C GLU A 187 14.89 -1.54 -3.50
N ILE A 188 15.87 -0.76 -3.07
CA ILE A 188 17.18 -1.27 -2.67
C ILE A 188 17.32 -1.15 -1.15
N ARG A 189 17.63 -2.27 -0.49
CA ARG A 189 17.96 -2.32 0.93
C ARG A 189 19.45 -2.63 1.07
N PRO A 190 20.31 -1.62 1.30
CA PRO A 190 21.74 -1.86 1.48
C PRO A 190 21.99 -2.54 2.82
N GLY A 191 22.90 -3.53 2.84
CA GLY A 191 23.43 -4.07 4.07
C GLY A 191 24.30 -3.04 4.80
N ASN A 192 24.32 -3.09 6.14
CA ASN A 192 25.27 -2.33 6.91
C ASN A 192 26.64 -3.02 6.90
N SER A 193 27.74 -2.26 6.82
CA SER A 193 29.06 -2.84 7.02
C SER A 193 29.27 -3.27 8.47
N THR A 194 30.11 -4.28 8.69
CA THR A 194 30.44 -4.77 10.03
C THR A 194 30.93 -3.65 10.94
N GLU A 195 31.76 -2.75 10.42
CA GLU A 195 32.28 -1.58 11.16
C GLU A 195 31.18 -0.63 11.63
N ARG A 196 30.15 -0.39 10.77
CA ARG A 196 28.99 0.43 11.15
C ARG A 196 28.13 -0.26 12.20
N LEU A 197 27.96 -1.56 12.10
CA LEU A 197 27.23 -2.36 13.09
C LEU A 197 27.95 -2.36 14.44
N GLU A 198 29.23 -2.62 14.46
CA GLU A 198 30.06 -2.59 15.67
C GLU A 198 30.03 -1.21 16.33
N SER A 199 30.24 -0.14 15.55
CA SER A 199 30.17 1.24 16.04
C SER A 199 28.79 1.61 16.60
N PHE A 200 27.72 1.11 15.98
CA PHE A 200 26.35 1.32 16.47
C PHE A 200 26.11 0.57 17.79
N ILE A 201 26.51 -0.71 17.86
CA ILE A 201 26.40 -1.56 19.04
C ILE A 201 27.14 -0.94 20.22
N GLU A 202 28.40 -0.51 20.00
CA GLU A 202 29.24 0.14 21.02
C GLU A 202 28.60 1.45 21.50
N LYS A 203 28.22 2.33 20.55
CA LYS A 203 27.63 3.64 20.87
C LYS A 203 26.33 3.52 21.67
N HIS A 204 25.53 2.53 21.40
CA HIS A 204 24.23 2.34 22.06
C HIS A 204 24.23 1.27 23.15
N GLN A 205 25.42 0.71 23.48
CA GLN A 205 25.61 -0.30 24.53
C GLN A 205 24.66 -1.51 24.38
N ILE A 206 24.44 -1.93 23.13
CA ILE A 206 23.55 -3.06 22.81
C ILE A 206 24.31 -4.36 23.06
N ASN A 207 23.67 -5.31 23.73
CA ASN A 207 24.26 -6.65 23.86
C ASN A 207 24.15 -7.40 22.52
N PRO A 208 25.26 -7.72 21.82
CA PRO A 208 25.23 -8.38 20.52
C PRO A 208 24.67 -9.80 20.53
N ASN A 209 24.54 -10.40 21.73
CA ASN A 209 24.00 -11.77 21.91
C ASN A 209 22.55 -11.76 22.43
N ALA A 210 21.86 -10.61 22.41
CA ALA A 210 20.49 -10.49 22.89
C ALA A 210 19.43 -10.69 21.77
N LEU A 211 19.83 -11.18 20.61
CA LEU A 211 18.96 -11.50 19.46
C LEU A 211 18.81 -12.99 19.32
#